data_45ca0d5523fc2af70587d890a8ccfa29
#
_entry.id   45ca0d5523fc2af70587d890a8ccfa29
#
_cell.length_a   1.000
_cell.length_b   1.000
_cell.length_c   1.000
_cell.angle_alpha   90.00
_cell.angle_beta   90.00
_cell.angle_gamma   90.00
#
_symmetry.space_group_name_H-M   'P 1'
#
loop_
_entity.id
_entity.type
_entity.pdbx_description
1 polymer ?
#
loop_
_entity_poly.entity_id
_entity_poly.type
_entity_poly.pdbx_seq_one_letter_code
_entity_poly.pdbx_strand_id
1 'polypeptide(L)'
;MSVLTVSHVTHGFGARQILDDASFRLLKGEHVGLIGANGEGKSTFLNIITGKLPPDEGKIEWSNQVTVGYLDQHAVLEKGMTIRDVLQRAFDDLYVMESKINDAYNKMGDVSEDEMNRLLEQVGEWQEILEQRGFYEIDAVIERTAQGLGLMDIGLERDVSELSGGQRTKVLLTKLLLEKPTILLLDEPTNYLDVEHIHWLQNYLQNYENAFILISHDMEFLNSVVNVIYHIEQAVLTRYTGDYHQFQAAYEVQKAQARKAYERQQQEIERMEDFIQRNKARVATRGMANSRAKRLEKMEILEKPKEYIKPSFSFKEGRTPSRFIVEAFGLEIGYDEPLTRPVDFQIERNKKIAIRGVNGLGKTTLLKTILGLLKPVSGELVKGDFLEVGYFAQEDAPSNSETALDYIWNEYPAMTNAEVRAALARCGLTNEHITSQMRVLSGGENAKVRLCKLMQKKYNVLVLDEPTNHLDIYAKEELARALREFKGTIVLVSHEPEFYEGWVTDIWNIEDWTTKIV
;
A
#
# COMPACT_ATOMS: atom_id res chain seq x y z
N MET A 1 -11.34 5.70 -26.52
CA MET A 1 -12.04 4.41 -26.66
C MET A 1 -11.95 3.71 -25.31
N SER A 2 -13.05 3.09 -24.82
CA SER A 2 -13.02 2.35 -23.55
C SER A 2 -12.24 1.07 -23.72
N VAL A 3 -11.29 0.80 -22.82
CA VAL A 3 -10.50 -0.44 -22.80
C VAL A 3 -11.01 -1.44 -21.77
N LEU A 4 -11.68 -0.93 -20.71
CA LEU A 4 -12.40 -1.72 -19.71
C LEU A 4 -13.71 -1.01 -19.36
N THR A 5 -14.81 -1.76 -19.31
CA THR A 5 -16.10 -1.31 -18.80
C THR A 5 -16.61 -2.32 -17.77
N VAL A 6 -16.90 -1.83 -16.58
CA VAL A 6 -17.54 -2.57 -15.49
C VAL A 6 -18.90 -1.95 -15.27
N SER A 7 -19.96 -2.75 -15.32
CA SER A 7 -21.34 -2.29 -15.25
C SER A 7 -22.08 -2.99 -14.14
N HIS A 8 -22.59 -2.21 -13.18
CA HIS A 8 -23.49 -2.66 -12.11
C HIS A 8 -22.96 -3.86 -11.33
N VAL A 9 -21.66 -3.85 -11.00
CA VAL A 9 -21.03 -4.95 -10.27
C VAL A 9 -21.36 -4.85 -8.80
N THR A 10 -21.90 -5.95 -8.26
CA THR A 10 -22.14 -6.15 -6.84
C THR A 10 -21.34 -7.35 -6.37
N HIS A 11 -20.70 -7.24 -5.21
CA HIS A 11 -19.96 -8.35 -4.59
C HIS A 11 -19.88 -8.20 -3.07
N GLY A 12 -20.00 -9.33 -2.36
CA GLY A 12 -19.91 -9.38 -0.90
C GLY A 12 -19.31 -10.68 -0.37
N PHE A 13 -18.79 -10.63 0.85
CA PHE A 13 -18.34 -11.79 1.60
C PHE A 13 -19.28 -12.03 2.79
N GLY A 14 -20.14 -13.06 2.66
CA GLY A 14 -21.15 -13.35 3.67
C GLY A 14 -22.15 -12.20 3.84
N ALA A 15 -22.21 -11.61 5.01
CA ALA A 15 -23.12 -10.47 5.29
C ALA A 15 -22.52 -9.09 4.94
N ARG A 16 -21.26 -9.05 4.56
CA ARG A 16 -20.56 -7.78 4.27
C ARG A 16 -20.55 -7.51 2.77
N GLN A 17 -21.23 -6.44 2.36
CA GLN A 17 -21.17 -5.93 1.00
C GLN A 17 -19.88 -5.12 0.81
N ILE A 18 -19.13 -5.43 -0.23
CA ILE A 18 -17.85 -4.81 -0.58
C ILE A 18 -18.00 -3.86 -1.76
N LEU A 19 -18.84 -4.24 -2.73
CA LEU A 19 -19.21 -3.41 -3.87
C LEU A 19 -20.73 -3.48 -4.04
N ASP A 20 -21.36 -2.32 -4.20
CA ASP A 20 -22.79 -2.16 -4.41
C ASP A 20 -23.03 -1.34 -5.67
N ASP A 21 -23.60 -1.98 -6.70
CA ASP A 21 -23.89 -1.35 -7.99
C ASP A 21 -22.71 -0.57 -8.60
N ALA A 22 -21.49 -1.09 -8.40
CA ALA A 22 -20.26 -0.42 -8.82
C ALA A 22 -20.14 -0.39 -10.34
N SER A 23 -19.94 0.79 -10.88
CA SER A 23 -19.69 1.02 -12.31
C SER A 23 -18.37 1.72 -12.51
N PHE A 24 -17.53 1.19 -13.41
CA PHE A 24 -16.19 1.69 -13.67
C PHE A 24 -15.90 1.70 -15.17
N ARG A 25 -15.17 2.70 -15.62
CA ARG A 25 -14.76 2.81 -17.01
C ARG A 25 -13.32 3.30 -17.09
N LEU A 26 -12.49 2.58 -17.85
CA LEU A 26 -11.13 2.96 -18.17
C LEU A 26 -11.02 3.28 -19.65
N LEU A 27 -10.48 4.44 -19.96
CA LEU A 27 -10.19 4.86 -21.33
C LEU A 27 -8.73 4.62 -21.67
N LYS A 28 -8.41 4.52 -22.97
CA LYS A 28 -7.02 4.41 -23.42
C LYS A 28 -6.22 5.63 -22.96
N GLY A 29 -5.06 5.42 -22.35
CA GLY A 29 -4.19 6.48 -21.82
C GLY A 29 -4.70 7.16 -20.55
N GLU A 30 -5.75 6.66 -19.90
CA GLU A 30 -6.12 7.13 -18.57
C GLU A 30 -5.23 6.50 -17.50
N HIS A 31 -4.75 7.34 -16.60
CA HIS A 31 -3.96 6.99 -15.43
C HIS A 31 -4.85 7.11 -14.20
N VAL A 32 -5.36 5.98 -13.75
CA VAL A 32 -6.38 5.92 -12.70
C VAL A 32 -5.75 5.60 -11.36
N GLY A 33 -6.02 6.43 -10.35
CA GLY A 33 -5.80 6.12 -8.94
C GLY A 33 -7.06 5.50 -8.32
N LEU A 34 -6.96 4.30 -7.77
CA LEU A 34 -8.03 3.66 -7.02
C LEU A 34 -7.75 3.84 -5.52
N ILE A 35 -8.56 4.66 -4.88
CA ILE A 35 -8.38 5.06 -3.48
C ILE A 35 -9.57 4.64 -2.61
N GLY A 36 -9.34 4.58 -1.32
CA GLY A 36 -10.33 4.20 -0.29
C GLY A 36 -9.61 3.73 0.96
N ALA A 37 -10.31 3.66 2.08
CA ALA A 37 -9.75 3.13 3.31
C ALA A 37 -9.35 1.65 3.18
N ASN A 38 -8.53 1.16 4.10
CA ASN A 38 -8.20 -0.26 4.15
C ASN A 38 -9.46 -1.09 4.43
N GLY A 39 -9.60 -2.20 3.70
CA GLY A 39 -10.78 -3.06 3.79
C GLY A 39 -12.02 -2.60 2.99
N GLU A 40 -11.99 -1.44 2.31
CA GLU A 40 -13.11 -0.97 1.46
C GLU A 40 -13.22 -1.70 0.11
N GLY A 41 -12.32 -2.65 -0.20
CA GLY A 41 -12.47 -3.51 -1.36
C GLY A 41 -11.62 -3.14 -2.58
N LYS A 42 -10.58 -2.32 -2.44
CA LYS A 42 -9.68 -1.96 -3.56
C LYS A 42 -9.07 -3.19 -4.25
N SER A 43 -8.39 -4.05 -3.49
CA SER A 43 -7.79 -5.29 -4.04
C SER A 43 -8.86 -6.30 -4.47
N THR A 44 -10.04 -6.32 -3.81
CA THR A 44 -11.19 -7.13 -4.26
C THR A 44 -11.66 -6.68 -5.63
N PHE A 45 -11.77 -5.37 -5.87
CA PHE A 45 -12.12 -4.83 -7.18
C PHE A 45 -11.10 -5.23 -8.26
N LEU A 46 -9.78 -5.14 -7.97
CA LEU A 46 -8.74 -5.60 -8.90
C LEU A 46 -8.87 -7.10 -9.19
N ASN A 47 -9.15 -7.94 -8.18
CA ASN A 47 -9.35 -9.37 -8.36
C ASN A 47 -10.60 -9.68 -9.21
N ILE A 48 -11.65 -8.89 -9.07
CA ILE A 48 -12.87 -9.03 -9.88
C ILE A 48 -12.59 -8.67 -11.34
N ILE A 49 -11.97 -7.54 -11.62
CA ILE A 49 -11.67 -7.13 -13.00
C ILE A 49 -10.65 -8.05 -13.68
N THR A 50 -9.74 -8.66 -12.93
CA THR A 50 -8.77 -9.65 -13.47
C THR A 50 -9.36 -11.05 -13.63
N GLY A 51 -10.61 -11.27 -13.20
CA GLY A 51 -11.27 -12.57 -13.28
C GLY A 51 -10.80 -13.60 -12.23
N LYS A 52 -9.95 -13.21 -11.28
CA LYS A 52 -9.56 -14.05 -10.15
C LYS A 52 -10.71 -14.30 -9.17
N LEU A 53 -11.65 -13.37 -9.11
CA LEU A 53 -12.84 -13.43 -8.27
C LEU A 53 -14.07 -13.12 -9.14
N PRO A 54 -15.08 -14.02 -9.22
CA PRO A 54 -16.31 -13.71 -9.93
C PRO A 54 -17.15 -12.69 -9.16
N PRO A 55 -17.78 -11.70 -9.81
CA PRO A 55 -18.76 -10.84 -9.18
C PRO A 55 -20.05 -11.62 -8.89
N ASP A 56 -20.82 -11.19 -7.87
CA ASP A 56 -22.14 -11.77 -7.58
C ASP A 56 -23.17 -11.33 -8.63
N GLU A 57 -23.09 -10.06 -9.05
CA GLU A 57 -23.93 -9.46 -10.10
C GLU A 57 -23.12 -8.51 -10.98
N GLY A 58 -23.63 -8.18 -12.17
CA GLY A 58 -23.03 -7.22 -13.08
C GLY A 58 -22.21 -7.85 -14.20
N LYS A 59 -21.52 -7.01 -14.97
CA LYS A 59 -20.70 -7.41 -16.13
C LYS A 59 -19.36 -6.69 -16.15
N ILE A 60 -18.35 -7.41 -16.65
CA ILE A 60 -17.02 -6.90 -16.93
C ILE A 60 -16.71 -7.15 -18.40
N GLU A 61 -16.46 -6.10 -19.13
CA GLU A 61 -16.21 -6.13 -20.57
C GLU A 61 -14.85 -5.50 -20.88
N TRP A 62 -13.94 -6.33 -21.41
CA TRP A 62 -12.66 -5.90 -21.94
C TRP A 62 -12.76 -5.63 -23.43
N SER A 63 -12.09 -4.60 -23.92
CA SER A 63 -11.94 -4.39 -25.36
C SER A 63 -11.15 -5.53 -26.01
N ASN A 64 -11.41 -5.79 -27.27
CA ASN A 64 -10.64 -6.80 -28.02
C ASN A 64 -9.17 -6.36 -28.13
N GLN A 65 -8.24 -7.32 -28.07
CA GLN A 65 -6.79 -7.14 -28.18
C GLN A 65 -6.14 -6.35 -27.03
N VAL A 66 -6.72 -6.39 -25.82
CA VAL A 66 -6.12 -5.79 -24.62
C VAL A 66 -5.24 -6.81 -23.92
N THR A 67 -4.00 -6.44 -23.64
CA THR A 67 -3.11 -7.17 -22.74
C THR A 67 -3.17 -6.55 -21.35
N VAL A 68 -3.43 -7.36 -20.33
CA VAL A 68 -3.52 -6.91 -18.93
C VAL A 68 -2.32 -7.44 -18.18
N GLY A 69 -1.53 -6.55 -17.63
CA GLY A 69 -0.45 -6.89 -16.72
C GLY A 69 -0.85 -6.58 -15.27
N TYR A 70 -0.73 -7.55 -14.39
CA TYR A 70 -1.06 -7.41 -12.97
C TYR A 70 0.12 -7.82 -12.11
N LEU A 71 0.54 -6.92 -11.20
CA LEU A 71 1.56 -7.22 -10.22
C LEU A 71 0.99 -8.16 -9.15
N ASP A 72 1.22 -9.45 -9.33
CA ASP A 72 0.83 -10.45 -8.35
C ASP A 72 1.96 -10.66 -7.33
N GLN A 73 1.77 -10.18 -6.12
CA GLN A 73 2.74 -10.33 -5.02
C GLN A 73 2.96 -11.80 -4.59
N HIS A 74 2.04 -12.70 -4.98
CA HIS A 74 2.12 -14.13 -4.68
C HIS A 74 2.59 -14.98 -5.87
N ALA A 75 2.98 -14.34 -6.99
CA ALA A 75 3.50 -15.07 -8.13
C ALA A 75 4.74 -15.88 -7.75
N VAL A 76 4.72 -17.17 -8.09
CA VAL A 76 5.82 -18.10 -7.80
C VAL A 76 6.83 -18.01 -8.92
N LEU A 77 8.05 -17.60 -8.59
CA LEU A 77 9.19 -17.66 -9.49
C LEU A 77 9.75 -19.09 -9.50
N GLU A 78 10.10 -19.60 -10.69
CA GLU A 78 10.62 -20.94 -10.87
C GLU A 78 12.05 -21.03 -10.31
N LYS A 79 12.32 -22.06 -9.52
CA LYS A 79 13.65 -22.32 -8.97
C LYS A 79 14.67 -22.66 -10.07
N GLY A 80 15.87 -22.17 -9.93
CA GLY A 80 16.96 -22.42 -10.89
C GLY A 80 17.01 -21.41 -12.04
N MET A 81 16.15 -20.38 -12.01
CA MET A 81 16.24 -19.24 -12.94
C MET A 81 17.01 -18.09 -12.31
N THR A 82 17.78 -17.40 -13.11
CA THR A 82 18.39 -16.12 -12.72
C THR A 82 17.38 -14.98 -12.85
N ILE A 83 17.67 -13.84 -12.20
CA ILE A 83 16.87 -12.62 -12.39
C ILE A 83 16.81 -12.26 -13.87
N ARG A 84 17.94 -12.33 -14.59
CA ARG A 84 18.03 -12.06 -16.03
C ARG A 84 17.07 -12.94 -16.82
N ASP A 85 17.04 -14.25 -16.56
CA ASP A 85 16.15 -15.18 -17.25
C ASP A 85 14.67 -14.80 -17.07
N VAL A 86 14.29 -14.40 -15.84
CA VAL A 86 12.91 -13.96 -15.55
C VAL A 86 12.57 -12.68 -16.32
N LEU A 87 13.50 -11.73 -16.42
CA LEU A 87 13.27 -10.47 -17.14
C LEU A 87 13.22 -10.68 -18.66
N GLN A 88 14.04 -11.58 -19.21
CA GLN A 88 14.03 -11.93 -20.62
C GLN A 88 12.69 -12.55 -21.06
N ARG A 89 12.00 -13.28 -20.16
CA ARG A 89 10.65 -13.81 -20.46
C ARG A 89 9.61 -12.72 -20.81
N ALA A 90 9.83 -11.47 -20.48
CA ALA A 90 8.99 -10.37 -20.94
C ALA A 90 8.99 -10.20 -22.48
N PHE A 91 9.94 -10.81 -23.16
CA PHE A 91 10.17 -10.74 -24.60
C PHE A 91 10.08 -12.11 -25.29
N ASP A 92 9.50 -13.12 -24.63
CA ASP A 92 9.41 -14.50 -25.15
C ASP A 92 8.82 -14.56 -26.56
N ASP A 93 7.84 -13.70 -26.88
CA ASP A 93 7.24 -13.64 -28.22
C ASP A 93 8.25 -13.20 -29.31
N LEU A 94 9.21 -12.35 -28.97
CA LEU A 94 10.27 -11.93 -29.88
C LEU A 94 11.34 -13.01 -30.05
N TYR A 95 11.72 -13.71 -28.98
CA TYR A 95 12.64 -14.85 -29.05
C TYR A 95 12.04 -16.02 -29.85
N VAL A 96 10.72 -16.27 -29.69
CA VAL A 96 10.00 -17.26 -30.53
C VAL A 96 10.02 -16.83 -32.00
N MET A 97 9.90 -15.54 -32.30
CA MET A 97 9.95 -15.01 -33.67
C MET A 97 11.37 -15.18 -34.27
N GLU A 98 12.41 -14.87 -33.52
CA GLU A 98 13.78 -15.10 -33.91
C GLU A 98 14.07 -16.58 -34.21
N SER A 99 13.57 -17.47 -33.33
CA SER A 99 13.67 -18.93 -33.56
C SER A 99 13.00 -19.36 -34.88
N LYS A 100 11.84 -18.79 -35.21
CA LYS A 100 11.15 -19.07 -36.49
C LYS A 100 11.97 -18.59 -37.70
N ILE A 101 12.63 -17.44 -37.59
CA ILE A 101 13.52 -16.91 -38.62
C ILE A 101 14.67 -17.90 -38.85
N ASN A 102 15.32 -18.35 -37.77
CA ASN A 102 16.43 -19.31 -37.86
C ASN A 102 15.96 -20.66 -38.44
N ASP A 103 14.79 -21.15 -38.05
CA ASP A 103 14.18 -22.37 -38.61
C ASP A 103 13.87 -22.20 -40.12
N ALA A 104 13.38 -21.02 -40.53
CA ALA A 104 13.12 -20.74 -41.93
C ALA A 104 14.43 -20.74 -42.77
N TYR A 105 15.49 -20.10 -42.26
CA TYR A 105 16.79 -20.16 -42.93
C TYR A 105 17.34 -21.59 -43.06
N ASN A 106 17.21 -22.41 -42.03
CA ASN A 106 17.63 -23.80 -42.05
C ASN A 106 16.86 -24.62 -43.09
N LYS A 107 15.57 -24.31 -43.33
CA LYS A 107 14.72 -25.01 -44.30
C LYS A 107 15.00 -24.58 -45.76
N MET A 108 15.49 -23.36 -45.98
CA MET A 108 15.70 -22.81 -47.32
C MET A 108 16.67 -23.64 -48.21
N GLY A 109 17.54 -24.46 -47.58
CA GLY A 109 18.46 -25.33 -48.31
C GLY A 109 17.82 -26.55 -49.00
N ASP A 110 16.63 -26.96 -48.57
CA ASP A 110 15.99 -28.22 -48.95
C ASP A 110 14.62 -28.04 -49.65
N VAL A 111 14.23 -26.81 -50.03
CA VAL A 111 12.91 -26.49 -50.59
C VAL A 111 12.98 -26.04 -52.06
N SER A 112 11.82 -26.00 -52.73
CA SER A 112 11.71 -25.46 -54.10
C SER A 112 11.92 -23.95 -54.15
N GLU A 113 12.28 -23.41 -55.32
CA GLU A 113 12.53 -21.98 -55.55
C GLU A 113 11.31 -21.10 -55.17
N ASP A 114 10.09 -21.56 -55.49
CA ASP A 114 8.85 -20.86 -55.12
C ASP A 114 8.63 -20.84 -53.61
N GLU A 115 8.95 -21.89 -52.90
CA GLU A 115 8.82 -22.01 -51.47
C GLU A 115 9.92 -21.22 -50.74
N MET A 116 11.11 -21.19 -51.28
CA MET A 116 12.24 -20.37 -50.81
C MET A 116 11.89 -18.87 -50.88
N ASN A 117 11.29 -18.42 -52.00
CA ASN A 117 10.85 -17.02 -52.13
C ASN A 117 9.80 -16.62 -51.09
N ARG A 118 8.82 -17.51 -50.81
CA ARG A 118 7.82 -17.27 -49.75
C ARG A 118 8.45 -17.20 -48.35
N LEU A 119 9.40 -18.10 -48.05
CA LEU A 119 10.13 -18.06 -46.78
C LEU A 119 10.96 -16.79 -46.62
N LEU A 120 11.59 -16.32 -47.69
CA LEU A 120 12.36 -15.06 -47.70
C LEU A 120 11.46 -13.85 -47.40
N GLU A 121 10.25 -13.80 -48.00
CA GLU A 121 9.27 -12.74 -47.76
C GLU A 121 8.81 -12.75 -46.26
N GLN A 122 8.47 -13.93 -45.73
CA GLN A 122 8.08 -14.09 -44.31
C GLN A 122 9.22 -13.70 -43.36
N VAL A 123 10.46 -14.12 -43.65
CA VAL A 123 11.61 -13.75 -42.83
C VAL A 123 11.82 -12.24 -42.86
N GLY A 124 11.65 -11.59 -44.02
CA GLY A 124 11.72 -10.15 -44.13
C GLY A 124 10.71 -9.43 -43.25
N GLU A 125 9.45 -9.88 -43.28
CA GLU A 125 8.38 -9.33 -42.40
C GLU A 125 8.72 -9.53 -40.91
N TRP A 126 9.18 -10.72 -40.52
CA TRP A 126 9.53 -10.99 -39.13
C TRP A 126 10.77 -10.19 -38.68
N GLN A 127 11.76 -10.00 -39.52
CA GLN A 127 12.92 -9.16 -39.20
C GLN A 127 12.53 -7.70 -39.01
N GLU A 128 11.64 -7.17 -39.85
CA GLU A 128 11.13 -5.82 -39.70
C GLU A 128 10.39 -5.64 -38.35
N ILE A 129 9.58 -6.63 -37.97
CA ILE A 129 8.89 -6.62 -36.65
C ILE A 129 9.91 -6.66 -35.50
N LEU A 130 10.94 -7.51 -35.57
CA LEU A 130 11.97 -7.59 -34.53
C LEU A 130 12.72 -6.25 -34.40
N GLU A 131 13.06 -5.61 -35.52
CA GLU A 131 13.75 -4.32 -35.54
C GLU A 131 12.87 -3.22 -34.95
N GLN A 132 11.58 -3.12 -35.39
CA GLN A 132 10.62 -2.12 -34.89
C GLN A 132 10.32 -2.30 -33.39
N ARG A 133 10.37 -3.54 -32.88
CA ARG A 133 10.14 -3.83 -31.46
C ARG A 133 11.42 -3.82 -30.62
N GLY A 134 12.55 -3.45 -31.21
CA GLY A 134 13.82 -3.27 -30.50
C GLY A 134 14.46 -4.55 -29.98
N PHE A 135 14.30 -5.68 -30.68
CA PHE A 135 14.83 -6.99 -30.27
C PHE A 135 16.33 -6.95 -29.95
N TYR A 136 17.10 -6.25 -30.75
CA TYR A 136 18.56 -6.15 -30.59
C TYR A 136 18.99 -5.26 -29.40
N GLU A 137 18.08 -4.53 -28.80
CA GLU A 137 18.31 -3.66 -27.64
C GLU A 137 17.75 -4.24 -26.33
N ILE A 138 17.20 -5.46 -26.34
CA ILE A 138 16.54 -6.09 -25.20
C ILE A 138 17.42 -6.07 -23.95
N ASP A 139 18.68 -6.50 -24.06
CA ASP A 139 19.59 -6.54 -22.91
C ASP A 139 19.82 -5.15 -22.31
N ALA A 140 19.99 -4.13 -23.15
CA ALA A 140 20.15 -2.74 -22.69
C ALA A 140 18.88 -2.20 -22.02
N VAL A 141 17.69 -2.57 -22.53
CA VAL A 141 16.40 -2.20 -21.93
C VAL A 141 16.21 -2.90 -20.58
N ILE A 142 16.56 -4.20 -20.49
CA ILE A 142 16.53 -4.96 -19.24
C ILE A 142 17.45 -4.30 -18.20
N GLU A 143 18.70 -4.03 -18.55
CA GLU A 143 19.68 -3.43 -17.63
C GLU A 143 19.26 -2.04 -17.16
N ARG A 144 18.76 -1.19 -18.05
CA ARG A 144 18.26 0.15 -17.70
C ARG A 144 17.07 0.10 -16.75
N THR A 145 16.11 -0.80 -17.00
CA THR A 145 14.91 -0.94 -16.15
C THR A 145 15.27 -1.58 -14.81
N ALA A 146 16.17 -2.59 -14.84
CA ALA A 146 16.69 -3.24 -13.65
C ALA A 146 17.49 -2.27 -12.75
N GLN A 147 18.31 -1.40 -13.35
CA GLN A 147 19.01 -0.34 -12.63
C GLN A 147 18.03 0.63 -11.98
N GLY A 148 17.01 1.07 -12.71
CA GLY A 148 15.99 1.98 -12.21
C GLY A 148 15.21 1.45 -11.00
N LEU A 149 15.12 0.14 -10.82
CA LEU A 149 14.44 -0.51 -9.69
C LEU A 149 15.42 -1.18 -8.70
N GLY A 150 16.74 -0.93 -8.83
CA GLY A 150 17.77 -1.41 -7.89
C GLY A 150 18.02 -2.91 -7.93
N LEU A 151 17.82 -3.56 -9.08
CA LEU A 151 18.14 -4.98 -9.25
C LEU A 151 19.61 -5.22 -9.59
N MET A 152 20.32 -4.19 -10.07
CA MET A 152 21.75 -4.30 -10.38
C MET A 152 22.57 -4.56 -9.12
N ASP A 153 22.19 -3.99 -7.98
CA ASP A 153 22.85 -4.19 -6.68
C ASP A 153 22.68 -5.62 -6.15
N ILE A 154 21.59 -6.28 -6.56
CA ILE A 154 21.33 -7.69 -6.21
C ILE A 154 22.14 -8.63 -7.07
N GLY A 155 22.43 -8.22 -8.34
CA GLY A 155 23.10 -9.00 -9.37
C GLY A 155 22.12 -9.80 -10.22
N LEU A 156 22.09 -9.54 -11.54
CA LEU A 156 21.13 -10.16 -12.46
C LEU A 156 21.32 -11.68 -12.63
N GLU A 157 22.50 -12.19 -12.35
CA GLU A 157 22.83 -13.63 -12.45
C GLU A 157 22.46 -14.43 -11.18
N ARG A 158 21.87 -13.78 -10.18
CA ARG A 158 21.46 -14.43 -8.94
C ARG A 158 20.20 -15.25 -9.14
N ASP A 159 20.16 -16.45 -8.50
CA ASP A 159 18.98 -17.32 -8.52
C ASP A 159 17.81 -16.67 -7.75
N VAL A 160 16.64 -16.68 -8.37
CA VAL A 160 15.43 -16.07 -7.80
C VAL A 160 14.93 -16.78 -6.54
N SER A 161 15.35 -18.03 -6.30
CA SER A 161 14.98 -18.76 -5.07
C SER A 161 15.67 -18.19 -3.80
N GLU A 162 16.80 -17.50 -3.97
CA GLU A 162 17.56 -16.88 -2.87
C GLU A 162 17.05 -15.49 -2.50
N LEU A 163 16.09 -14.94 -3.25
CA LEU A 163 15.60 -13.58 -3.06
C LEU A 163 14.65 -13.49 -1.87
N SER A 164 14.75 -12.37 -1.14
CA SER A 164 13.73 -11.99 -0.16
C SER A 164 12.38 -11.69 -0.82
N GLY A 165 11.29 -11.65 -0.04
CA GLY A 165 9.97 -11.32 -0.56
C GLY A 165 9.93 -9.98 -1.31
N GLY A 166 10.52 -8.92 -0.74
CA GLY A 166 10.60 -7.62 -1.38
C GLY A 166 11.43 -7.60 -2.66
N GLN A 167 12.57 -8.34 -2.69
CA GLN A 167 13.37 -8.47 -3.89
C GLN A 167 12.63 -9.21 -5.01
N ARG A 168 11.85 -10.25 -4.68
CA ARG A 168 10.99 -10.94 -5.64
C ARG A 168 9.94 -10.00 -6.23
N THR A 169 9.31 -9.17 -5.41
CA THR A 169 8.33 -8.17 -5.87
C THR A 169 8.99 -7.16 -6.82
N LYS A 170 10.22 -6.70 -6.55
CA LYS A 170 10.99 -5.84 -7.47
C LYS A 170 11.23 -6.52 -8.82
N VAL A 171 11.61 -7.80 -8.84
CA VAL A 171 11.81 -8.56 -10.09
C VAL A 171 10.52 -8.68 -10.89
N LEU A 172 9.40 -9.01 -10.22
CA LEU A 172 8.09 -9.11 -10.85
C LEU A 172 7.60 -7.77 -11.41
N LEU A 173 7.79 -6.69 -10.65
CA LEU A 173 7.48 -5.33 -11.11
C LEU A 173 8.32 -4.98 -12.34
N THR A 174 9.63 -5.23 -12.32
CA THR A 174 10.53 -4.96 -13.45
C THR A 174 10.08 -5.72 -14.71
N LYS A 175 9.78 -7.01 -14.58
CA LYS A 175 9.26 -7.84 -15.67
C LYS A 175 7.97 -7.24 -16.25
N LEU A 176 7.04 -6.88 -15.37
CA LEU A 176 5.74 -6.31 -15.76
C LEU A 176 5.89 -4.99 -16.52
N LEU A 177 6.83 -4.12 -16.11
CA LEU A 177 7.11 -2.87 -16.81
C LEU A 177 7.77 -3.12 -18.18
N LEU A 178 8.62 -4.15 -18.31
CA LEU A 178 9.22 -4.55 -19.57
C LEU A 178 8.20 -5.10 -20.59
N GLU A 179 7.18 -5.80 -20.12
CA GLU A 179 6.08 -6.32 -20.95
C GLU A 179 5.22 -5.22 -21.61
N LYS A 180 5.19 -4.01 -21.03
CA LYS A 180 4.43 -2.85 -21.50
C LYS A 180 2.98 -3.18 -21.89
N PRO A 181 2.18 -3.79 -20.99
CA PRO A 181 0.82 -4.19 -21.33
C PRO A 181 -0.07 -2.99 -21.69
N THR A 182 -1.16 -3.24 -22.41
CA THR A 182 -2.15 -2.19 -22.75
C THR A 182 -2.82 -1.62 -21.49
N ILE A 183 -2.94 -2.42 -20.45
CA ILE A 183 -3.45 -2.00 -19.14
C ILE A 183 -2.53 -2.57 -18.06
N LEU A 184 -1.99 -1.68 -17.24
CA LEU A 184 -1.11 -2.00 -16.14
C LEU A 184 -1.88 -1.86 -14.82
N LEU A 185 -1.92 -2.92 -14.01
CA LEU A 185 -2.56 -2.94 -12.69
C LEU A 185 -1.48 -3.04 -11.61
N LEU A 186 -1.39 -2.02 -10.78
CA LEU A 186 -0.39 -1.90 -9.73
C LEU A 186 -1.07 -1.77 -8.37
N ASP A 187 -0.81 -2.75 -7.49
CA ASP A 187 -1.28 -2.72 -6.10
C ASP A 187 -0.06 -2.49 -5.19
N GLU A 188 0.03 -1.29 -4.59
CA GLU A 188 1.09 -0.85 -3.68
C GLU A 188 2.52 -1.08 -4.24
N PRO A 189 2.87 -0.57 -5.45
CA PRO A 189 4.15 -0.88 -6.07
C PRO A 189 5.34 -0.23 -5.34
N THR A 190 5.11 0.77 -4.49
CA THR A 190 6.15 1.52 -3.78
C THR A 190 6.64 0.83 -2.51
N ASN A 191 5.91 -0.16 -1.97
CA ASN A 191 6.16 -0.76 -0.65
C ASN A 191 7.57 -1.34 -0.44
N TYR A 192 8.29 -1.70 -1.48
CA TYR A 192 9.63 -2.32 -1.37
C TYR A 192 10.70 -1.51 -2.08
N LEU A 193 10.34 -0.30 -2.53
CA LEU A 193 11.24 0.62 -3.20
C LEU A 193 11.77 1.65 -2.20
N ASP A 194 12.99 2.08 -2.38
CA ASP A 194 13.53 3.27 -1.72
C ASP A 194 13.22 4.53 -2.54
N VAL A 195 13.53 5.69 -1.99
CA VAL A 195 13.15 6.98 -2.56
C VAL A 195 13.63 7.17 -3.99
N GLU A 196 14.86 6.74 -4.31
CA GLU A 196 15.44 6.87 -5.66
C GLU A 196 14.65 6.03 -6.68
N HIS A 197 14.35 4.78 -6.33
CA HIS A 197 13.59 3.88 -7.18
C HIS A 197 12.12 4.28 -7.31
N ILE A 198 11.52 4.89 -6.27
CA ILE A 198 10.18 5.50 -6.35
C ILE A 198 10.19 6.65 -7.36
N HIS A 199 11.17 7.55 -7.33
CA HIS A 199 11.29 8.62 -8.32
C HIS A 199 11.46 8.10 -9.75
N TRP A 200 12.26 7.04 -9.92
CA TRP A 200 12.40 6.41 -11.23
C TRP A 200 11.07 5.83 -11.73
N LEU A 201 10.35 5.09 -10.88
CA LEU A 201 9.02 4.53 -11.20
C LEU A 201 8.01 5.64 -11.53
N GLN A 202 8.03 6.74 -10.77
CA GLN A 202 7.21 7.92 -11.02
C GLN A 202 7.44 8.47 -12.44
N ASN A 203 8.70 8.70 -12.81
CA ASN A 203 9.06 9.17 -14.14
C ASN A 203 8.64 8.18 -15.24
N TYR A 204 8.76 6.88 -14.98
CA TYR A 204 8.33 5.84 -15.91
C TYR A 204 6.81 5.88 -16.13
N LEU A 205 6.01 5.93 -15.05
CA LEU A 205 4.55 5.96 -15.12
C LEU A 205 3.99 7.27 -15.69
N GLN A 206 4.63 8.41 -15.45
CA GLN A 206 4.26 9.69 -16.08
C GLN A 206 4.37 9.65 -17.61
N ASN A 207 5.32 8.89 -18.13
CA ASN A 207 5.56 8.71 -19.57
C ASN A 207 4.92 7.42 -20.13
N TYR A 208 4.08 6.74 -19.35
CA TYR A 208 3.43 5.52 -19.80
C TYR A 208 2.30 5.85 -20.76
N GLU A 209 2.42 5.41 -22.01
CA GLU A 209 1.45 5.76 -23.09
C GLU A 209 0.12 5.04 -22.96
N ASN A 210 0.10 3.90 -22.29
CA ASN A 210 -1.06 3.05 -22.10
C ASN A 210 -1.82 3.40 -20.81
N ALA A 211 -2.93 2.73 -20.56
CA ALA A 211 -3.73 2.96 -19.36
C ALA A 211 -3.16 2.18 -18.16
N PHE A 212 -3.32 2.73 -16.96
CA PHE A 212 -3.08 1.96 -15.75
C PHE A 212 -4.10 2.23 -14.63
N ILE A 213 -4.20 1.27 -13.71
CA ILE A 213 -4.90 1.43 -12.43
C ILE A 213 -3.87 1.24 -11.32
N LEU A 214 -3.73 2.25 -10.48
CA LEU A 214 -2.78 2.30 -9.37
C LEU A 214 -3.51 2.38 -8.04
N ILE A 215 -3.19 1.46 -7.13
CA ILE A 215 -3.49 1.59 -5.71
C ILE A 215 -2.19 1.98 -5.02
N SER A 216 -2.20 3.07 -4.26
CA SER A 216 -1.06 3.48 -3.44
C SER A 216 -1.53 4.23 -2.19
N HIS A 217 -0.79 4.05 -1.11
CA HIS A 217 -0.90 4.84 0.12
C HIS A 217 0.11 5.99 0.18
N ASP A 218 0.97 6.10 -0.83
CA ASP A 218 1.84 7.26 -1.05
C ASP A 218 1.08 8.28 -1.92
N MET A 219 0.59 9.34 -1.26
CA MET A 219 -0.26 10.33 -1.92
C MET A 219 0.50 11.27 -2.84
N GLU A 220 1.77 11.56 -2.57
CA GLU A 220 2.60 12.38 -3.47
C GLU A 220 2.93 11.61 -4.74
N PHE A 221 3.32 10.35 -4.60
CA PHE A 221 3.52 9.47 -5.73
C PHE A 221 2.23 9.35 -6.56
N LEU A 222 1.09 9.06 -5.92
CA LEU A 222 -0.20 8.95 -6.60
C LEU A 222 -0.55 10.25 -7.34
N ASN A 223 -0.45 11.40 -6.65
CA ASN A 223 -0.78 12.71 -7.20
C ASN A 223 0.05 13.06 -8.45
N SER A 224 1.29 12.59 -8.49
CA SER A 224 2.21 12.89 -9.59
C SER A 224 1.95 12.10 -10.87
N VAL A 225 1.30 10.93 -10.78
CA VAL A 225 1.17 9.99 -11.91
C VAL A 225 -0.26 9.79 -12.40
N VAL A 226 -1.30 10.17 -11.62
CA VAL A 226 -2.70 9.93 -11.97
C VAL A 226 -3.38 11.17 -12.52
N ASN A 227 -4.37 10.97 -13.39
CA ASN A 227 -5.22 12.03 -13.93
C ASN A 227 -6.73 11.78 -13.71
N VAL A 228 -7.06 10.62 -13.13
CA VAL A 228 -8.43 10.25 -12.74
C VAL A 228 -8.36 9.52 -11.42
N ILE A 229 -9.27 9.83 -10.51
CA ILE A 229 -9.43 9.14 -9.22
C ILE A 229 -10.75 8.38 -9.22
N TYR A 230 -10.70 7.12 -8.83
CA TYR A 230 -11.87 6.37 -8.40
C TYR A 230 -11.78 6.12 -6.89
N HIS A 231 -12.79 6.58 -6.18
CA HIS A 231 -12.89 6.46 -4.73
C HIS A 231 -13.91 5.40 -4.34
N ILE A 232 -13.47 4.38 -3.61
CA ILE A 232 -14.35 3.38 -3.01
C ILE A 232 -14.63 3.80 -1.57
N GLU A 233 -15.89 4.05 -1.27
CA GLU A 233 -16.36 4.36 0.07
C GLU A 233 -17.72 3.72 0.29
N GLN A 234 -17.88 2.95 1.37
CA GLN A 234 -19.16 2.31 1.73
C GLN A 234 -19.75 1.47 0.57
N ALA A 235 -18.92 0.66 -0.05
CA ALA A 235 -19.25 -0.19 -1.20
C ALA A 235 -19.60 0.57 -2.49
N VAL A 236 -19.60 1.91 -2.50
CA VAL A 236 -19.90 2.74 -3.67
C VAL A 236 -18.60 3.20 -4.33
N LEU A 237 -18.53 3.10 -5.65
CA LEU A 237 -17.40 3.52 -6.46
C LEU A 237 -17.74 4.84 -7.17
N THR A 238 -17.02 5.90 -6.83
CA THR A 238 -17.28 7.25 -7.41
C THR A 238 -16.05 7.72 -8.19
N ARG A 239 -16.29 8.25 -9.41
CA ARG A 239 -15.24 8.77 -10.30
C ARG A 239 -15.07 10.27 -10.12
N TYR A 240 -13.82 10.71 -9.99
CA TYR A 240 -13.39 12.12 -9.99
C TYR A 240 -12.37 12.32 -11.10
N THR A 241 -12.48 13.43 -11.82
CA THR A 241 -11.48 13.83 -12.83
C THR A 241 -10.46 14.76 -12.19
N GLY A 242 -9.19 14.57 -12.55
CA GLY A 242 -8.09 15.34 -12.01
C GLY A 242 -7.17 14.52 -11.11
N ASP A 243 -6.23 15.21 -10.50
CA ASP A 243 -5.26 14.64 -9.57
C ASP A 243 -5.85 14.41 -8.15
N TYR A 244 -5.02 13.90 -7.25
CA TYR A 244 -5.43 13.63 -5.88
C TYR A 244 -5.83 14.89 -5.11
N HIS A 245 -5.15 16.02 -5.30
CA HIS A 245 -5.48 17.27 -4.59
C HIS A 245 -6.84 17.83 -5.04
N GLN A 246 -7.12 17.75 -6.33
CA GLN A 246 -8.43 18.17 -6.88
C GLN A 246 -9.56 17.27 -6.37
N PHE A 247 -9.31 15.95 -6.32
CA PHE A 247 -10.22 15.01 -5.68
C PHE A 247 -10.50 15.39 -4.22
N GLN A 248 -9.45 15.61 -3.41
CA GLN A 248 -9.58 15.92 -1.99
C GLN A 248 -10.44 17.16 -1.76
N ALA A 249 -10.20 18.23 -2.53
CA ALA A 249 -10.98 19.44 -2.46
C ALA A 249 -12.46 19.21 -2.82
N ALA A 250 -12.73 18.46 -3.89
CA ALA A 250 -14.09 18.13 -4.32
C ALA A 250 -14.82 17.25 -3.32
N TYR A 251 -14.13 16.24 -2.77
CA TYR A 251 -14.68 15.32 -1.77
C TYR A 251 -15.07 16.03 -0.46
N GLU A 252 -14.22 16.92 0.06
CA GLU A 252 -14.54 17.69 1.27
C GLU A 252 -15.76 18.61 1.07
N VAL A 253 -15.89 19.23 -0.11
CA VAL A 253 -17.08 20.03 -0.44
C VAL A 253 -18.33 19.16 -0.50
N GLN A 254 -18.27 18.01 -1.17
CA GLN A 254 -19.39 17.07 -1.28
C GLN A 254 -19.83 16.56 0.10
N LYS A 255 -18.87 16.17 0.93
CA LYS A 255 -19.12 15.70 2.30
C LYS A 255 -19.78 16.78 3.18
N ALA A 256 -19.28 18.01 3.11
CA ALA A 256 -19.89 19.14 3.82
C ALA A 256 -21.31 19.43 3.33
N GLN A 257 -21.59 19.31 2.02
CA GLN A 257 -22.94 19.47 1.47
C GLN A 257 -23.87 18.35 1.93
N ALA A 258 -23.43 17.09 1.86
CA ALA A 258 -24.22 15.93 2.34
C ALA A 258 -24.58 16.06 3.83
N ARG A 259 -23.62 16.46 4.67
CA ARG A 259 -23.85 16.72 6.10
C ARG A 259 -24.89 17.82 6.33
N LYS A 260 -24.75 18.95 5.64
CA LYS A 260 -25.72 20.04 5.74
C LYS A 260 -27.12 19.65 5.24
N ALA A 261 -27.22 18.85 4.19
CA ALA A 261 -28.48 18.34 3.67
C ALA A 261 -29.16 17.43 4.70
N TYR A 262 -28.41 16.49 5.30
CA TYR A 262 -28.89 15.62 6.37
C TYR A 262 -29.36 16.43 7.59
N GLU A 263 -28.56 17.38 8.09
CA GLU A 263 -28.91 18.20 9.26
C GLU A 263 -30.20 19.02 9.00
N ARG A 264 -30.35 19.58 7.79
CA ARG A 264 -31.57 20.31 7.40
C ARG A 264 -32.80 19.38 7.38
N GLN A 265 -32.66 18.19 6.81
CA GLN A 265 -33.73 17.22 6.75
C GLN A 265 -34.15 16.77 8.17
N GLN A 266 -33.17 16.48 9.06
CA GLN A 266 -33.46 16.11 10.44
C GLN A 266 -34.22 17.21 11.17
N GLN A 267 -33.83 18.47 11.01
CA GLN A 267 -34.58 19.61 11.58
C GLN A 267 -36.01 19.73 11.02
N GLU A 268 -36.20 19.43 9.72
CA GLU A 268 -37.54 19.43 9.11
C GLU A 268 -38.39 18.29 9.67
N ILE A 269 -37.82 17.09 9.79
CA ILE A 269 -38.47 15.90 10.40
C ILE A 269 -38.90 16.24 11.85
N GLU A 270 -37.99 16.73 12.67
CA GLU A 270 -38.27 17.09 14.08
C GLU A 270 -39.37 18.12 14.21
N ARG A 271 -39.36 19.16 13.34
CA ARG A 271 -40.43 20.17 13.30
C ARG A 271 -41.78 19.59 12.89
N MET A 272 -41.79 18.63 11.95
CA MET A 272 -43.04 17.97 11.53
C MET A 272 -43.57 17.05 12.63
N GLU A 273 -42.71 16.27 13.28
CA GLU A 273 -43.08 15.39 14.40
C GLU A 273 -43.63 16.18 15.58
N ASP A 274 -42.97 17.26 15.96
CA ASP A 274 -43.42 18.17 17.02
C ASP A 274 -44.81 18.75 16.72
N PHE A 275 -45.03 19.20 15.47
CA PHE A 275 -46.31 19.71 15.02
C PHE A 275 -47.40 18.64 15.07
N ILE A 276 -47.10 17.43 14.59
CA ILE A 276 -48.01 16.28 14.58
C ILE A 276 -48.40 15.94 16.04
N GLN A 277 -47.42 15.83 16.92
CA GLN A 277 -47.63 15.49 18.33
C GLN A 277 -48.56 16.51 19.06
N ARG A 278 -48.30 17.82 18.87
CA ARG A 278 -49.07 18.90 19.49
C ARG A 278 -50.48 19.05 18.93
N ASN A 279 -50.75 18.64 17.70
CA ASN A 279 -51.99 18.91 16.99
C ASN A 279 -52.84 17.66 16.70
N LYS A 280 -52.35 16.44 16.92
CA LYS A 280 -53.06 15.19 16.68
C LYS A 280 -54.33 15.03 17.47
N ALA A 281 -54.38 15.55 18.70
CA ALA A 281 -55.54 15.45 19.61
C ALA A 281 -56.59 16.55 19.40
N ARG A 282 -56.28 17.63 18.67
CA ARG A 282 -57.19 18.77 18.49
C ARG A 282 -58.02 18.63 17.23
N VAL A 283 -59.35 18.63 17.35
CA VAL A 283 -60.29 18.44 16.23
C VAL A 283 -60.03 19.42 15.09
N ALA A 284 -59.79 20.72 15.38
CA ALA A 284 -59.59 21.77 14.39
C ALA A 284 -58.27 21.62 13.57
N THR A 285 -57.22 21.01 14.13
CA THR A 285 -55.89 20.91 13.48
C THR A 285 -55.52 19.49 13.12
N ARG A 286 -56.35 18.51 13.43
CA ARG A 286 -56.13 17.07 13.15
C ARG A 286 -55.90 16.80 11.64
N GLY A 287 -56.65 17.48 10.76
CA GLY A 287 -56.50 17.34 9.31
C GLY A 287 -55.13 17.76 8.83
N MET A 288 -54.59 18.88 9.35
CA MET A 288 -53.23 19.34 9.04
C MET A 288 -52.15 18.43 9.63
N ALA A 289 -52.34 17.89 10.84
CA ALA A 289 -51.44 16.94 11.45
C ALA A 289 -51.36 15.64 10.64
N ASN A 290 -52.52 15.11 10.19
CA ASN A 290 -52.56 13.92 9.33
C ASN A 290 -51.90 14.14 7.95
N SER A 291 -52.07 15.35 7.36
CA SER A 291 -51.40 15.68 6.09
C SER A 291 -49.88 15.71 6.23
N ARG A 292 -49.37 16.29 7.34
CA ARG A 292 -47.91 16.28 7.61
C ARG A 292 -47.38 14.87 7.95
N ALA A 293 -48.15 14.05 8.66
CA ALA A 293 -47.78 12.66 8.90
C ALA A 293 -47.63 11.87 7.60
N LYS A 294 -48.59 12.01 6.66
CA LYS A 294 -48.50 11.39 5.33
C LYS A 294 -47.32 11.91 4.50
N ARG A 295 -46.95 13.19 4.69
CA ARG A 295 -45.76 13.75 4.01
C ARG A 295 -44.50 13.14 4.60
N LEU A 296 -44.41 12.98 5.90
CA LEU A 296 -43.29 12.35 6.60
C LEU A 296 -43.10 10.87 6.18
N GLU A 297 -44.21 10.10 6.10
CA GLU A 297 -44.21 8.71 5.64
C GLU A 297 -43.70 8.54 4.17
N LYS A 298 -43.92 9.57 3.34
CA LYS A 298 -43.48 9.56 1.94
C LYS A 298 -42.11 10.21 1.71
N MET A 299 -41.53 10.77 2.76
CA MET A 299 -40.22 11.44 2.66
C MET A 299 -39.13 10.39 2.58
N GLU A 300 -38.30 10.49 1.55
CA GLU A 300 -37.08 9.72 1.43
C GLU A 300 -36.10 10.20 2.49
N ILE A 301 -35.81 9.36 3.48
CA ILE A 301 -34.94 9.73 4.59
C ILE A 301 -33.49 9.58 4.15
N LEU A 302 -32.76 10.68 4.18
CA LEU A 302 -31.31 10.65 3.95
C LEU A 302 -30.64 9.87 5.06
N GLU A 303 -29.77 8.95 4.69
CA GLU A 303 -28.92 8.28 5.67
C GLU A 303 -27.93 9.27 6.28
N LYS A 304 -27.65 9.11 7.55
CA LYS A 304 -26.60 9.89 8.21
C LYS A 304 -25.27 9.60 7.51
N PRO A 305 -24.57 10.61 6.97
CA PRO A 305 -23.24 10.38 6.42
C PRO A 305 -22.38 9.68 7.47
N LYS A 306 -21.95 8.46 7.16
CA LYS A 306 -21.09 7.70 8.07
C LYS A 306 -19.75 8.43 8.13
N GLU A 307 -19.37 8.87 9.30
CA GLU A 307 -18.03 9.38 9.52
C GLU A 307 -17.08 8.18 9.54
N TYR A 308 -16.02 8.23 8.74
CA TYR A 308 -14.91 7.28 8.88
C TYR A 308 -14.43 7.34 10.34
N ILE A 309 -14.40 6.20 11.01
CA ILE A 309 -13.88 6.11 12.38
C ILE A 309 -12.37 6.33 12.27
N LYS A 310 -11.96 7.60 12.42
CA LYS A 310 -10.53 7.90 12.47
C LYS A 310 -9.91 7.12 13.62
N PRO A 311 -8.86 6.33 13.36
CA PRO A 311 -8.14 5.70 14.45
C PRO A 311 -7.61 6.78 15.38
N SER A 312 -7.53 6.48 16.67
CA SER A 312 -6.93 7.38 17.65
C SER A 312 -5.79 6.66 18.36
N PHE A 313 -4.58 7.17 18.20
CA PHE A 313 -3.40 6.64 18.85
C PHE A 313 -2.96 7.55 19.99
N SER A 314 -2.48 6.95 21.09
CA SER A 314 -1.88 7.67 22.21
C SER A 314 -0.92 6.76 22.97
N PHE A 315 0.29 7.22 23.22
CA PHE A 315 1.30 6.45 23.95
C PHE A 315 1.37 6.94 25.39
N LYS A 316 1.39 5.99 26.33
CA LYS A 316 1.45 6.29 27.77
C LYS A 316 2.89 6.54 28.17
N GLU A 317 3.15 7.62 28.88
CA GLU A 317 4.48 7.97 29.37
C GLU A 317 4.87 7.07 30.55
N GLY A 318 6.11 6.53 30.49
CA GLY A 318 6.76 5.82 31.58
C GLY A 318 7.47 6.75 32.56
N ARG A 319 8.26 6.16 33.47
CA ARG A 319 9.08 6.95 34.39
C ARG A 319 10.22 7.66 33.65
N THR A 320 10.72 8.74 34.23
CA THR A 320 11.85 9.49 33.65
C THR A 320 13.11 8.60 33.65
N PRO A 321 13.75 8.36 32.48
CA PRO A 321 14.99 7.60 32.37
C PRO A 321 16.21 8.50 32.69
N SER A 322 17.41 7.89 32.70
CA SER A 322 18.69 8.61 32.73
C SER A 322 18.79 9.64 31.60
N ARG A 323 19.76 10.57 31.69
CA ARG A 323 19.97 11.59 30.66
C ARG A 323 20.31 10.98 29.31
N PHE A 324 21.24 10.03 29.30
CA PHE A 324 21.62 9.27 28.13
C PHE A 324 20.82 7.97 28.09
N ILE A 325 20.13 7.73 26.99
CA ILE A 325 19.36 6.51 26.72
C ILE A 325 20.29 5.43 26.21
N VAL A 326 21.17 5.81 25.27
CA VAL A 326 22.18 4.94 24.66
C VAL A 326 23.41 5.78 24.34
N GLU A 327 24.58 5.23 24.63
CA GLU A 327 25.88 5.75 24.20
C GLU A 327 26.62 4.65 23.45
N ALA A 328 27.14 4.96 22.29
CA ALA A 328 27.89 4.03 21.44
C ALA A 328 29.30 4.57 21.22
N PHE A 329 30.29 3.69 21.36
CA PHE A 329 31.70 3.99 21.21
C PHE A 329 32.35 3.03 20.22
N GLY A 330 32.81 3.56 19.08
CA GLY A 330 33.39 2.75 18.00
C GLY A 330 32.50 1.63 17.53
N LEU A 331 31.18 1.83 17.54
CA LEU A 331 30.19 0.78 17.28
C LEU A 331 30.19 0.39 15.80
N GLU A 332 30.38 -0.90 15.53
CA GLU A 332 30.16 -1.51 14.22
C GLU A 332 29.00 -2.49 14.32
N ILE A 333 28.00 -2.28 13.47
CA ILE A 333 26.84 -3.16 13.39
C ILE A 333 26.95 -4.11 12.20
N GLY A 334 26.39 -5.30 12.31
CA GLY A 334 26.42 -6.33 11.28
C GLY A 334 25.97 -7.67 11.81
N TYR A 335 26.13 -8.69 10.99
CA TYR A 335 25.96 -10.10 11.39
C TYR A 335 27.33 -10.76 11.46
N ASP A 336 27.80 -11.39 10.37
CA ASP A 336 29.13 -11.99 10.26
C ASP A 336 30.18 -10.96 9.83
N GLU A 337 29.75 -9.96 9.05
CA GLU A 337 30.59 -8.86 8.57
C GLU A 337 30.00 -7.50 9.00
N PRO A 338 30.87 -6.49 9.21
CA PRO A 338 30.41 -5.15 9.56
C PRO A 338 29.71 -4.47 8.39
N LEU A 339 28.52 -3.94 8.61
CA LEU A 339 27.75 -3.12 7.67
C LEU A 339 28.11 -1.64 7.78
N THR A 340 28.65 -1.23 8.93
CA THR A 340 29.05 0.16 9.18
C THR A 340 30.53 0.25 9.53
N ARG A 341 31.11 1.41 9.30
CA ARG A 341 32.38 1.79 9.93
C ARG A 341 32.17 2.03 11.44
N PRO A 342 33.24 2.07 12.24
CA PRO A 342 33.13 2.44 13.66
C PRO A 342 32.48 3.82 13.80
N VAL A 343 31.37 3.90 14.56
CA VAL A 343 30.63 5.14 14.80
C VAL A 343 30.46 5.40 16.27
N ASP A 344 30.56 6.68 16.65
CA ASP A 344 30.24 7.17 17.98
C ASP A 344 28.95 7.97 17.92
N PHE A 345 28.00 7.67 18.80
CA PHE A 345 26.79 8.47 18.93
C PHE A 345 26.19 8.39 20.33
N GLN A 346 25.35 9.36 20.65
CA GLN A 346 24.62 9.43 21.91
C GLN A 346 23.15 9.74 21.63
N ILE A 347 22.25 9.03 22.30
CA ILE A 347 20.82 9.30 22.30
C ILE A 347 20.44 9.87 23.65
N GLU A 348 20.11 11.14 23.70
CA GLU A 348 19.61 11.78 24.91
C GLU A 348 18.10 11.57 25.09
N ARG A 349 17.64 11.64 26.34
CA ARG A 349 16.20 11.56 26.64
C ARG A 349 15.44 12.71 25.94
N ASN A 350 14.18 12.42 25.58
CA ASN A 350 13.25 13.32 24.89
C ASN A 350 13.68 13.74 23.47
N LYS A 351 14.75 13.16 22.93
CA LYS A 351 15.12 13.32 21.53
C LYS A 351 14.23 12.46 20.65
N LYS A 352 13.92 12.97 19.47
CA LYS A 352 13.14 12.28 18.44
C LYS A 352 14.00 12.18 17.20
N ILE A 353 14.52 10.99 16.94
CA ILE A 353 15.52 10.72 15.92
C ILE A 353 14.86 9.93 14.78
N ALA A 354 14.97 10.43 13.54
CA ALA A 354 14.64 9.68 12.35
C ALA A 354 15.90 9.12 11.70
N ILE A 355 15.90 7.84 11.38
CA ILE A 355 16.97 7.15 10.66
C ILE A 355 16.49 6.92 9.23
N ARG A 356 17.21 7.45 8.25
CA ARG A 356 16.93 7.29 6.83
C ARG A 356 18.09 6.62 6.09
N GLY A 357 17.87 6.23 4.88
CA GLY A 357 18.87 5.65 3.95
C GLY A 357 18.32 4.49 3.15
N VAL A 358 19.07 4.05 2.16
CA VAL A 358 18.72 2.97 1.22
C VAL A 358 18.46 1.65 1.97
N ASN A 359 17.66 0.78 1.37
CA ASN A 359 17.36 -0.55 1.93
C ASN A 359 18.62 -1.44 1.93
N GLY A 360 18.77 -2.25 2.99
CA GLY A 360 19.90 -3.17 3.13
C GLY A 360 21.17 -2.58 3.76
N LEU A 361 21.19 -1.29 4.12
CA LEU A 361 22.34 -0.64 4.79
C LEU A 361 22.39 -0.86 6.30
N GLY A 362 21.46 -1.62 6.87
CA GLY A 362 21.50 -2.00 8.29
C GLY A 362 20.64 -1.15 9.23
N LYS A 363 19.63 -0.41 8.74
CA LYS A 363 18.70 0.37 9.60
C LYS A 363 18.05 -0.49 10.69
N THR A 364 17.39 -1.58 10.32
CA THR A 364 16.81 -2.55 11.25
C THR A 364 17.87 -3.22 12.12
N THR A 365 19.07 -3.47 11.57
CA THR A 365 20.21 -4.03 12.32
C THR A 365 20.66 -3.08 13.43
N LEU A 366 20.74 -1.78 13.14
CA LEU A 366 21.02 -0.73 14.12
C LEU A 366 19.96 -0.71 15.23
N LEU A 367 18.67 -0.73 14.87
CA LEU A 367 17.59 -0.78 15.87
C LEU A 367 17.71 -2.03 16.75
N LYS A 368 17.92 -3.21 16.16
CA LYS A 368 18.10 -4.46 16.92
C LYS A 368 19.32 -4.42 17.83
N THR A 369 20.41 -3.78 17.40
CA THR A 369 21.62 -3.60 18.22
C THR A 369 21.35 -2.64 19.39
N ILE A 370 20.68 -1.50 19.14
CA ILE A 370 20.25 -0.56 20.20
C ILE A 370 19.35 -1.26 21.22
N LEU A 371 18.44 -2.09 20.77
CA LEU A 371 17.57 -2.91 21.63
C LEU A 371 18.30 -3.99 22.40
N GLY A 372 19.50 -4.40 21.94
CA GLY A 372 20.29 -5.52 22.49
C GLY A 372 19.77 -6.88 22.03
N LEU A 373 18.97 -6.91 20.98
CA LEU A 373 18.51 -8.14 20.31
C LEU A 373 19.59 -8.73 19.40
N LEU A 374 20.53 -7.89 18.98
CA LEU A 374 21.70 -8.26 18.20
C LEU A 374 22.95 -7.70 18.88
N LYS A 375 24.03 -8.50 18.96
CA LYS A 375 25.32 -8.03 19.45
C LYS A 375 26.02 -7.22 18.38
N PRO A 376 26.73 -6.13 18.75
CA PRO A 376 27.59 -5.43 17.79
C PRO A 376 28.73 -6.35 17.32
N VAL A 377 29.25 -6.09 16.12
CA VAL A 377 30.42 -6.76 15.57
C VAL A 377 31.67 -6.31 16.33
N SER A 378 31.80 -4.99 16.58
CA SER A 378 32.82 -4.40 17.43
C SER A 378 32.31 -3.14 18.12
N GLY A 379 33.12 -2.58 19.03
CA GLY A 379 32.76 -1.41 19.82
C GLY A 379 31.90 -1.73 21.02
N GLU A 380 31.46 -0.68 21.71
CA GLU A 380 30.68 -0.80 22.94
C GLU A 380 29.39 0.00 22.84
N LEU A 381 28.31 -0.56 23.41
CA LEU A 381 27.01 0.10 23.52
C LEU A 381 26.56 0.08 24.96
N VAL A 382 26.51 1.25 25.57
CA VAL A 382 26.10 1.45 26.96
C VAL A 382 24.65 1.92 26.99
N LYS A 383 23.82 1.22 27.76
CA LYS A 383 22.41 1.58 27.95
C LYS A 383 22.24 2.34 29.26
N GLY A 384 21.42 3.36 29.21
CA GLY A 384 21.05 4.13 30.40
C GLY A 384 20.16 3.33 31.36
N ASP A 385 19.98 3.89 32.57
CA ASP A 385 19.13 3.29 33.60
C ASP A 385 17.64 3.61 33.38
N PHE A 386 16.79 2.73 33.91
CA PHE A 386 15.34 2.88 33.95
C PHE A 386 14.66 2.98 32.58
N LEU A 387 15.19 2.30 31.58
CA LEU A 387 14.62 2.27 30.24
C LEU A 387 13.37 1.36 30.22
N GLU A 388 12.28 1.94 29.75
CA GLU A 388 11.03 1.25 29.40
C GLU A 388 10.83 1.39 27.90
N VAL A 389 11.29 0.38 27.14
CA VAL A 389 11.36 0.46 25.68
C VAL A 389 10.16 -0.23 25.07
N GLY A 390 9.45 0.50 24.19
CA GLY A 390 8.44 -0.05 23.28
C GLY A 390 9.05 -0.25 21.90
N TYR A 391 8.91 -1.43 21.32
CA TYR A 391 9.44 -1.75 20.00
C TYR A 391 8.33 -2.14 19.04
N PHE A 392 8.27 -1.46 17.90
CA PHE A 392 7.46 -1.80 16.76
C PHE A 392 8.38 -2.32 15.64
N ALA A 393 8.40 -3.64 15.44
CA ALA A 393 9.24 -4.28 14.43
C ALA A 393 8.64 -4.14 13.03
N GLN A 394 9.43 -4.24 11.97
CA GLN A 394 8.99 -4.13 10.58
C GLN A 394 8.01 -5.26 10.20
N GLU A 395 8.34 -6.51 10.51
CA GLU A 395 7.47 -7.66 10.33
C GLU A 395 7.59 -8.61 11.53
N ASP A 396 6.47 -8.87 12.20
CA ASP A 396 6.24 -10.15 12.86
C ASP A 396 5.26 -10.91 11.96
N ALA A 397 5.76 -11.89 11.20
CA ALA A 397 4.87 -12.76 10.44
C ALA A 397 3.90 -13.40 11.46
N PRO A 398 2.60 -13.11 11.40
CA PRO A 398 1.66 -13.71 12.31
C PRO A 398 1.49 -15.17 11.89
N SER A 399 2.35 -16.05 12.39
CA SER A 399 2.13 -17.49 12.37
C SER A 399 0.95 -17.90 13.26
N ASN A 400 0.34 -16.91 13.92
CA ASN A 400 -0.64 -17.12 14.97
C ASN A 400 -2.05 -17.29 14.41
N SER A 401 -2.65 -18.41 14.71
CA SER A 401 -4.09 -18.68 14.59
C SER A 401 -4.92 -17.92 15.64
N GLU A 402 -4.28 -17.08 16.48
CA GLU A 402 -4.92 -16.26 17.51
C GLU A 402 -5.76 -15.14 16.86
N THR A 403 -6.87 -14.79 17.50
CA THR A 403 -7.65 -13.62 17.10
C THR A 403 -6.95 -12.32 17.53
N ALA A 404 -7.27 -11.19 16.90
CA ALA A 404 -6.75 -9.89 17.31
C ALA A 404 -7.07 -9.58 18.78
N LEU A 405 -8.23 -10.04 19.26
CA LEU A 405 -8.63 -9.95 20.66
C LEU A 405 -7.66 -10.73 21.56
N ASP A 406 -7.42 -12.02 21.25
CA ASP A 406 -6.59 -12.89 22.06
C ASP A 406 -5.13 -12.44 22.06
N TYR A 407 -4.64 -11.94 20.93
CA TYR A 407 -3.29 -11.40 20.77
C TYR A 407 -2.99 -10.24 21.75
N ILE A 408 -3.98 -9.39 22.03
CA ILE A 408 -3.86 -8.33 23.05
C ILE A 408 -4.10 -8.89 24.43
N TRP A 409 -5.14 -9.70 24.60
CA TRP A 409 -5.60 -10.16 25.92
C TRP A 409 -4.59 -11.10 26.59
N ASN A 410 -3.94 -11.97 25.82
CA ASN A 410 -2.89 -12.88 26.36
C ASN A 410 -1.71 -12.12 26.95
N GLU A 411 -1.37 -10.96 26.39
CA GLU A 411 -0.27 -10.13 26.93
C GLU A 411 -0.73 -9.22 28.09
N TYR A 412 -2.00 -8.83 28.09
CA TYR A 412 -2.58 -7.95 29.11
C TYR A 412 -3.78 -8.61 29.80
N PRO A 413 -3.58 -9.73 30.54
CA PRO A 413 -4.68 -10.51 31.13
C PRO A 413 -5.45 -9.74 32.22
N ALA A 414 -4.89 -8.65 32.73
CA ALA A 414 -5.57 -7.78 33.69
C ALA A 414 -6.71 -6.93 33.05
N MET A 415 -6.73 -6.81 31.72
CA MET A 415 -7.79 -6.10 31.01
C MET A 415 -9.03 -7.00 30.86
N THR A 416 -10.19 -6.40 30.97
CA THR A 416 -11.45 -7.09 30.65
C THR A 416 -11.63 -7.20 29.13
N ASN A 417 -12.43 -8.16 28.66
CA ASN A 417 -12.76 -8.31 27.23
C ASN A 417 -13.32 -7.02 26.63
N ALA A 418 -14.17 -6.30 27.37
CA ALA A 418 -14.73 -5.03 26.93
C ALA A 418 -13.66 -3.93 26.75
N GLU A 419 -12.67 -3.86 27.63
CA GLU A 419 -11.56 -2.90 27.52
C GLU A 419 -10.66 -3.20 26.34
N VAL A 420 -10.36 -4.47 26.07
CA VAL A 420 -9.57 -4.87 24.89
C VAL A 420 -10.31 -4.53 23.61
N ARG A 421 -11.62 -4.86 23.52
CA ARG A 421 -12.45 -4.48 22.36
C ARG A 421 -12.51 -2.96 22.16
N ALA A 422 -12.69 -2.19 23.22
CA ALA A 422 -12.70 -0.74 23.16
C ALA A 422 -11.35 -0.16 22.72
N ALA A 423 -10.23 -0.77 23.14
CA ALA A 423 -8.89 -0.36 22.72
C ALA A 423 -8.67 -0.62 21.21
N LEU A 424 -9.03 -1.80 20.72
CA LEU A 424 -8.95 -2.16 19.31
C LEU A 424 -9.89 -1.30 18.44
N ALA A 425 -11.11 -1.05 18.89
CA ALA A 425 -12.07 -0.18 18.20
C ALA A 425 -11.54 1.26 18.08
N ARG A 426 -10.87 1.79 19.11
CA ARG A 426 -10.21 3.11 19.06
C ARG A 426 -9.11 3.17 18.00
N CYS A 427 -8.45 2.06 17.71
CA CYS A 427 -7.48 1.97 16.62
C CYS A 427 -8.14 1.83 15.24
N GLY A 428 -9.47 1.97 15.13
CA GLY A 428 -10.20 1.92 13.86
C GLY A 428 -10.50 0.48 13.38
N LEU A 429 -10.46 -0.51 14.28
CA LEU A 429 -10.80 -1.89 13.95
C LEU A 429 -12.29 -2.17 14.21
N THR A 430 -12.94 -2.84 13.26
CA THR A 430 -14.33 -3.27 13.39
C THR A 430 -14.45 -4.51 14.28
N ASN A 431 -15.67 -4.85 14.73
CA ASN A 431 -15.89 -6.07 15.50
C ASN A 431 -15.46 -7.34 14.74
N GLU A 432 -15.61 -7.35 13.43
CA GLU A 432 -15.18 -8.44 12.57
C GLU A 432 -13.64 -8.60 12.61
N HIS A 433 -12.90 -7.49 12.45
CA HIS A 433 -11.43 -7.49 12.56
C HIS A 433 -10.97 -7.95 13.96
N ILE A 434 -11.68 -7.53 15.01
CA ILE A 434 -11.34 -7.88 16.40
C ILE A 434 -11.45 -9.39 16.66
N THR A 435 -12.41 -10.06 16.01
CA THR A 435 -12.65 -11.50 16.16
C THR A 435 -11.96 -12.35 15.10
N SER A 436 -11.38 -11.71 14.07
CA SER A 436 -10.63 -12.39 13.03
C SER A 436 -9.24 -12.82 13.50
N GLN A 437 -8.75 -13.92 12.93
CA GLN A 437 -7.38 -14.38 13.18
C GLN A 437 -6.38 -13.39 12.59
N MET A 438 -5.26 -13.16 13.29
CA MET A 438 -4.20 -12.25 12.87
C MET A 438 -3.71 -12.51 11.44
N ARG A 439 -3.64 -13.78 11.02
CA ARG A 439 -3.21 -14.18 9.66
C ARG A 439 -4.18 -13.80 8.54
N VAL A 440 -5.44 -13.49 8.88
CA VAL A 440 -6.50 -13.14 7.93
C VAL A 440 -6.63 -11.62 7.77
N LEU A 441 -6.08 -10.86 8.72
CA LEU A 441 -6.08 -9.41 8.69
C LEU A 441 -5.18 -8.89 7.58
N SER A 442 -5.59 -7.81 6.93
CA SER A 442 -4.73 -7.07 6.01
C SER A 442 -3.50 -6.50 6.74
N GLY A 443 -2.44 -6.18 5.99
CA GLY A 443 -1.24 -5.57 6.57
C GLY A 443 -1.53 -4.34 7.43
N GLY A 444 -2.46 -3.48 6.98
CA GLY A 444 -2.85 -2.29 7.73
C GLY A 444 -3.66 -2.57 8.99
N GLU A 445 -4.56 -3.54 8.96
CA GLU A 445 -5.31 -3.97 10.14
C GLU A 445 -4.37 -4.60 11.17
N ASN A 446 -3.42 -5.43 10.71
CA ASN A 446 -2.40 -6.03 11.55
C ASN A 446 -1.52 -4.96 12.21
N ALA A 447 -1.07 -3.96 11.46
CA ALA A 447 -0.30 -2.83 11.99
C ALA A 447 -1.10 -2.07 13.07
N LYS A 448 -2.41 -1.84 12.86
CA LYS A 448 -3.30 -1.20 13.86
C LYS A 448 -3.42 -2.04 15.14
N VAL A 449 -3.52 -3.39 15.05
CA VAL A 449 -3.53 -4.28 16.22
C VAL A 449 -2.22 -4.18 17.00
N ARG A 450 -1.08 -4.19 16.30
CA ARG A 450 0.26 -4.09 16.90
C ARG A 450 0.49 -2.72 17.56
N LEU A 451 0.03 -1.63 16.94
CA LEU A 451 0.03 -0.31 17.55
C LEU A 451 -0.87 -0.27 18.79
N CYS A 452 -2.08 -0.89 18.73
CA CYS A 452 -2.96 -1.03 19.88
C CYS A 452 -2.23 -1.72 21.05
N LYS A 453 -1.52 -2.82 20.79
CA LYS A 453 -0.72 -3.54 21.78
C LYS A 453 0.33 -2.62 22.42
N LEU A 454 1.07 -1.88 21.62
CA LEU A 454 2.10 -0.96 22.09
C LEU A 454 1.50 0.14 22.99
N MET A 455 0.27 0.60 22.72
CA MET A 455 -0.40 1.64 23.52
C MET A 455 -0.86 1.20 24.91
N GLN A 456 -0.91 -0.10 25.23
CA GLN A 456 -1.42 -0.58 26.52
C GLN A 456 -0.42 -0.38 27.65
N LYS A 457 0.88 -0.34 27.35
CA LYS A 457 1.96 -0.22 28.35
C LYS A 457 2.55 1.19 28.36
N LYS A 458 3.22 1.53 29.45
CA LYS A 458 3.95 2.80 29.59
C LYS A 458 5.37 2.63 29.08
N TYR A 459 5.85 3.64 28.34
CA TYR A 459 7.21 3.65 27.79
C TYR A 459 7.86 5.02 27.98
N ASN A 460 9.17 5.05 28.05
CA ASN A 460 9.98 6.28 27.98
C ASN A 460 10.85 6.34 26.73
N VAL A 461 10.95 5.20 26.01
CA VAL A 461 11.60 5.10 24.70
C VAL A 461 10.69 4.32 23.74
N LEU A 462 10.45 4.85 22.56
CA LEU A 462 9.80 4.15 21.46
C LEU A 462 10.79 3.93 20.33
N VAL A 463 10.94 2.69 19.89
CA VAL A 463 11.74 2.29 18.73
C VAL A 463 10.78 1.75 17.69
N LEU A 464 10.72 2.41 16.52
CA LEU A 464 9.73 2.14 15.49
C LEU A 464 10.44 1.85 14.17
N ASP A 465 10.20 0.67 13.60
CA ASP A 465 10.79 0.25 12.35
C ASP A 465 9.70 0.23 11.26
N GLU A 466 9.72 1.20 10.36
CA GLU A 466 8.76 1.41 9.27
C GLU A 466 7.29 1.34 9.73
N PRO A 467 6.86 2.12 10.74
CA PRO A 467 5.53 1.98 11.32
C PRO A 467 4.39 2.46 10.41
N THR A 468 4.71 3.16 9.33
CA THR A 468 3.77 3.69 8.34
C THR A 468 3.40 2.69 7.26
N ASN A 469 4.18 1.61 7.11
CA ASN A 469 3.92 0.59 6.11
C ASN A 469 2.51 -0.01 6.28
N HIS A 470 1.79 -0.11 5.18
CA HIS A 470 0.41 -0.60 5.11
C HIS A 470 -0.65 0.24 5.85
N LEU A 471 -0.30 1.34 6.53
CA LEU A 471 -1.28 2.21 7.15
C LEU A 471 -1.95 3.11 6.09
N ASP A 472 -3.27 3.27 6.22
CA ASP A 472 -4.00 4.27 5.44
C ASP A 472 -3.62 5.70 5.90
N ILE A 473 -3.91 6.69 5.05
CA ILE A 473 -3.52 8.09 5.29
C ILE A 473 -4.02 8.62 6.65
N TYR A 474 -5.24 8.26 7.05
CA TYR A 474 -5.81 8.72 8.32
C TYR A 474 -5.08 8.12 9.52
N ALA A 475 -4.67 6.85 9.41
CA ALA A 475 -3.87 6.20 10.46
C ALA A 475 -2.45 6.77 10.51
N LYS A 476 -1.83 7.10 9.36
CA LYS A 476 -0.52 7.78 9.31
C LYS A 476 -0.57 9.15 9.99
N GLU A 477 -1.57 9.98 9.66
CA GLU A 477 -1.75 11.30 10.28
C GLU A 477 -1.93 11.22 11.80
N GLU A 478 -2.78 10.29 12.28
CA GLU A 478 -3.01 10.10 13.72
C GLU A 478 -1.79 9.52 14.43
N LEU A 479 -1.02 8.63 13.79
CA LEU A 479 0.23 8.13 14.33
C LEU A 479 1.27 9.26 14.46
N ALA A 480 1.43 10.08 13.42
CA ALA A 480 2.32 11.24 13.46
C ALA A 480 1.94 12.22 14.58
N ARG A 481 0.63 12.48 14.76
CA ARG A 481 0.12 13.29 15.87
C ARG A 481 0.50 12.68 17.22
N ALA A 482 0.24 11.38 17.41
CA ALA A 482 0.52 10.69 18.67
C ALA A 482 2.03 10.67 19.01
N LEU A 483 2.89 10.47 18.01
CA LEU A 483 4.35 10.50 18.18
C LEU A 483 4.86 11.93 18.47
N ARG A 484 4.25 12.95 17.86
CA ARG A 484 4.54 14.36 18.16
C ARG A 484 4.21 14.72 19.61
N GLU A 485 3.09 14.24 20.12
CA GLU A 485 2.61 14.49 21.49
C GLU A 485 3.38 13.68 22.54
N PHE A 486 3.97 12.53 22.16
CA PHE A 486 4.74 11.71 23.08
C PHE A 486 5.99 12.44 23.58
N LYS A 487 6.17 12.56 24.90
CA LYS A 487 7.28 13.32 25.50
C LYS A 487 8.55 12.49 25.71
N GLY A 488 8.48 11.16 25.53
CA GLY A 488 9.66 10.29 25.62
C GLY A 488 10.59 10.40 24.41
N THR A 489 11.61 9.57 24.41
CA THR A 489 12.56 9.44 23.30
C THR A 489 11.99 8.57 22.20
N ILE A 490 12.19 8.96 20.94
CA ILE A 490 11.78 8.19 19.78
C ILE A 490 12.97 7.92 18.88
N VAL A 491 13.13 6.66 18.47
CA VAL A 491 14.02 6.26 17.37
C VAL A 491 13.17 5.64 16.29
N LEU A 492 13.06 6.31 15.17
CA LEU A 492 12.17 5.97 14.05
C LEU A 492 13.00 5.64 12.81
N VAL A 493 12.76 4.51 12.19
CA VAL A 493 13.15 4.25 10.81
C VAL A 493 11.94 4.51 9.92
N SER A 494 12.08 5.38 8.92
CA SER A 494 11.05 5.62 7.92
C SER A 494 11.64 6.14 6.62
N HIS A 495 11.02 5.73 5.52
CA HIS A 495 11.33 6.21 4.17
C HIS A 495 10.44 7.39 3.73
N GLU A 496 9.47 7.80 4.56
CA GLU A 496 8.50 8.86 4.27
C GLU A 496 8.92 10.15 5.00
N PRO A 497 9.62 11.11 4.36
CA PRO A 497 10.03 12.36 4.99
C PRO A 497 8.85 13.16 5.55
N GLU A 498 7.74 13.20 4.82
CA GLU A 498 6.52 13.93 5.19
C GLU A 498 5.92 13.43 6.52
N PHE A 499 6.12 12.15 6.84
CA PHE A 499 5.64 11.57 8.09
C PHE A 499 6.35 12.14 9.31
N TYR A 500 7.68 12.36 9.22
CA TYR A 500 8.49 12.77 10.37
C TYR A 500 9.02 14.21 10.31
N GLU A 501 9.05 14.85 9.14
CA GLU A 501 9.46 16.25 9.04
C GLU A 501 8.56 17.16 9.88
N GLY A 502 9.19 18.12 10.56
CA GLY A 502 8.51 19.10 11.42
C GLY A 502 8.28 18.66 12.88
N TRP A 503 8.60 17.41 13.27
CA TRP A 503 8.50 16.98 14.67
C TRP A 503 9.71 16.18 15.21
N VAL A 504 10.57 15.65 14.36
CA VAL A 504 11.84 15.04 14.78
C VAL A 504 12.86 16.11 15.16
N THR A 505 13.74 15.77 16.10
CA THR A 505 14.83 16.68 16.55
C THR A 505 16.10 16.49 15.75
N ASP A 506 16.36 15.27 15.28
CA ASP A 506 17.58 14.89 14.60
C ASP A 506 17.27 13.88 13.48
N ILE A 507 17.99 13.98 12.38
CA ILE A 507 17.89 13.02 11.25
C ILE A 507 19.27 12.38 11.09
N TRP A 508 19.31 11.05 11.15
CA TRP A 508 20.51 10.27 10.91
C TRP A 508 20.44 9.60 9.55
N ASN A 509 21.47 9.82 8.75
CA ASN A 509 21.61 9.15 7.47
C ASN A 509 22.54 7.94 7.63
N ILE A 510 22.01 6.72 7.51
CA ILE A 510 22.81 5.50 7.67
C ILE A 510 23.88 5.36 6.56
N GLU A 511 23.70 6.03 5.42
CA GLU A 511 24.66 6.06 4.32
C GLU A 511 25.99 6.67 4.75
N ASP A 512 25.96 7.67 5.65
CA ASP A 512 27.16 8.28 6.21
C ASP A 512 27.99 7.31 7.07
N TRP A 513 27.39 6.20 7.49
CA TRP A 513 28.00 5.21 8.38
C TRP A 513 28.39 3.90 7.67
N THR A 514 27.88 3.66 6.46
CA THR A 514 28.11 2.40 5.75
C THR A 514 29.55 2.25 5.29
N THR A 515 30.02 0.99 5.23
CA THR A 515 31.27 0.59 4.56
C THR A 515 31.02 0.27 3.09
N LYS A 516 29.77 0.08 2.68
CA LYS A 516 29.40 -0.20 1.29
C LYS A 516 29.47 1.09 0.47
N ILE A 517 29.97 0.99 -0.75
CA ILE A 517 29.88 2.06 -1.74
C ILE A 517 28.41 2.11 -2.18
N VAL A 518 27.73 3.21 -1.91
CA VAL A 518 26.33 3.47 -2.31
C VAL A 518 26.32 4.15 -3.66
#